data_759b242f701393b3ec1556bacedfbddc
#
_entry.id   759b242f701393b3ec1556bacedfbddc
#
_cell.length_a   1.000
_cell.length_b   1.000
_cell.length_c   1.000
_cell.angle_alpha   90.00
_cell.angle_beta   90.00
_cell.angle_gamma   90.00
#
_symmetry.space_group_name_H-M   'P 1'
#
loop_
_entity.id
_entity.type
_entity.pdbx_description
1 polymer ?
#
loop_
_entity_poly.entity_id
_entity_poly.type
_entity_poly.pdbx_seq_one_letter_code
_entity_poly.pdbx_strand_id
1 'polypeptide(L)'
;MRKLQINQDNLKIFTTIAGFFVLLSYVYGVWKAPDRTALWGGIEGGLLKFSVVFMFVAAAGYLIMWYSVLFQMSAEDFENLRWTFSQKSGSGINVLAVAFVLFLIPSMLWLESTSFHLRTDYSWTPILVIGILMLVSIGNVLFIMLGLTAHADGNPQGMMVAIGGFMISIQCIINDLIIWSWKFPWQ
;
A
#
# COMPACT_ATOMS: atom_id res chain seq x y z
N MET A 1 -7.10 -26.86 -17.21
CA MET A 1 -6.74 -25.92 -16.13
C MET A 1 -7.74 -24.77 -16.13
N ARG A 2 -8.59 -24.62 -15.10
CA ARG A 2 -9.43 -23.42 -14.93
C ARG A 2 -8.47 -22.24 -14.74
N LYS A 3 -8.45 -21.28 -15.67
CA LYS A 3 -7.78 -20.00 -15.44
C LYS A 3 -8.48 -19.38 -14.24
N LEU A 4 -7.74 -19.07 -13.18
CA LEU A 4 -8.23 -18.25 -12.07
C LEU A 4 -8.67 -16.91 -12.68
N GLN A 5 -9.97 -16.73 -12.86
CA GLN A 5 -10.50 -15.43 -13.25
C GLN A 5 -10.51 -14.56 -12.00
N ILE A 6 -9.69 -13.50 -12.03
CA ILE A 6 -9.72 -12.45 -11.01
C ILE A 6 -11.03 -11.69 -11.21
N ASN A 7 -11.91 -11.74 -10.23
CA ASN A 7 -13.15 -10.99 -10.20
C ASN A 7 -13.22 -10.10 -8.94
N GLN A 8 -14.16 -9.20 -8.91
CA GLN A 8 -14.33 -8.23 -7.82
C GLN A 8 -14.53 -8.93 -6.46
N ASP A 9 -15.29 -10.01 -6.40
CA ASP A 9 -15.56 -10.71 -5.13
C ASP A 9 -14.33 -11.44 -4.59
N ASN A 10 -13.54 -12.07 -5.45
CA ASN A 10 -12.27 -12.67 -5.04
C ASN A 10 -11.29 -11.61 -4.50
N LEU A 11 -11.26 -10.42 -5.10
CA LEU A 11 -10.44 -9.32 -4.60
C LEU A 11 -10.98 -8.78 -3.27
N LYS A 12 -12.30 -8.68 -3.07
CA LYS A 12 -12.89 -8.31 -1.77
C LYS A 12 -12.41 -9.26 -0.67
N ILE A 13 -12.52 -10.57 -0.90
CA ILE A 13 -12.11 -11.60 0.07
C ILE A 13 -10.61 -11.47 0.36
N PHE A 14 -9.79 -11.46 -0.69
CA PHE A 14 -8.33 -11.36 -0.56
C PHE A 14 -7.92 -10.11 0.21
N THR A 15 -8.41 -8.93 -0.18
CA THR A 15 -8.00 -7.66 0.41
C THR A 15 -8.51 -7.47 1.83
N THR A 16 -9.69 -8.04 2.17
CA THR A 16 -10.21 -8.02 3.54
C THR A 16 -9.32 -8.87 4.46
N ILE A 17 -9.00 -10.11 4.04
CA ILE A 17 -8.14 -11.00 4.81
C ILE A 17 -6.73 -10.42 4.93
N ALA A 18 -6.15 -9.98 3.81
CA ALA A 18 -4.80 -9.41 3.80
C ALA A 18 -4.73 -8.10 4.62
N GLY A 19 -5.72 -7.22 4.49
CA GLY A 19 -5.81 -5.99 5.29
C GLY A 19 -5.90 -6.26 6.79
N PHE A 20 -6.66 -7.28 7.19
CA PHE A 20 -6.69 -7.72 8.59
C PHE A 20 -5.31 -8.18 9.08
N PHE A 21 -4.59 -8.95 8.27
CA PHE A 21 -3.24 -9.39 8.63
C PHE A 21 -2.24 -8.23 8.65
N VAL A 22 -2.39 -7.19 7.82
CA VAL A 22 -1.58 -5.95 7.93
C VAL A 22 -1.78 -5.33 9.32
N LEU A 23 -3.02 -5.15 9.76
CA LEU A 23 -3.29 -4.58 11.09
C LEU A 23 -2.71 -5.46 12.22
N LEU A 24 -2.89 -6.78 12.13
CA LEU A 24 -2.32 -7.71 13.10
C LEU A 24 -0.79 -7.65 13.14
N SER A 25 -0.14 -7.54 11.98
CA SER A 25 1.32 -7.46 11.91
C SER A 25 1.85 -6.20 12.59
N TYR A 26 1.15 -5.07 12.47
CA TYR A 26 1.52 -3.83 13.16
C TYR A 26 1.30 -3.92 14.67
N VAL A 27 0.16 -4.45 15.11
CA VAL A 27 -0.08 -4.68 16.54
C VAL A 27 0.98 -5.59 17.13
N TYR A 28 1.26 -6.72 16.47
CA TYR A 28 2.27 -7.68 16.90
C TYR A 28 3.68 -7.08 16.90
N GLY A 29 4.08 -6.40 15.82
CA GLY A 29 5.41 -5.81 15.71
C GLY A 29 5.66 -4.73 16.76
N VAL A 30 4.69 -3.83 17.03
CA VAL A 30 4.81 -2.83 18.09
C VAL A 30 4.80 -3.46 19.47
N TRP A 31 4.00 -4.51 19.69
CA TRP A 31 3.94 -5.22 20.97
C TRP A 31 5.25 -5.95 21.28
N LYS A 32 5.86 -6.58 20.28
CA LYS A 32 7.08 -7.37 20.41
C LYS A 32 8.37 -6.53 20.44
N ALA A 33 8.32 -5.29 19.93
CA ALA A 33 9.50 -4.42 19.86
C ALA A 33 10.05 -4.11 21.26
N PRO A 34 11.33 -4.42 21.56
CA PRO A 34 11.97 -4.09 22.84
C PRO A 34 12.02 -2.58 23.07
N ASP A 35 12.31 -1.83 22.01
CA ASP A 35 12.27 -0.38 21.96
C ASP A 35 11.37 0.08 20.79
N ARG A 36 10.20 0.62 21.15
CA ARG A 36 9.25 1.13 20.17
C ARG A 36 9.72 2.43 19.52
N THR A 37 10.58 3.18 20.19
CA THR A 37 11.11 4.44 19.66
C THR A 37 12.11 4.19 18.54
N ALA A 38 12.86 3.09 18.60
CA ALA A 38 13.80 2.69 17.56
C ALA A 38 13.11 2.42 16.21
N LEU A 39 11.84 2.00 16.21
CA LEU A 39 11.07 1.80 14.98
C LEU A 39 10.83 3.10 14.19
N TRP A 40 10.86 4.24 14.87
CA TRP A 40 10.74 5.54 14.23
C TRP A 40 12.07 6.03 13.63
N GLY A 41 13.18 5.35 13.92
CA GLY A 41 14.51 5.76 13.49
C GLY A 41 14.84 7.16 13.99
N GLY A 42 15.29 8.03 13.08
CA GLY A 42 15.59 9.44 13.40
C GLY A 42 14.41 10.41 13.26
N ILE A 43 13.16 9.91 13.26
CA ILE A 43 11.97 10.76 13.15
C ILE A 43 11.53 11.21 14.54
N GLU A 44 11.64 12.52 14.83
CA GLU A 44 11.37 13.10 16.13
C GLU A 44 10.57 14.41 16.03
N GLY A 45 10.06 14.88 17.18
CA GLY A 45 9.46 16.20 17.33
C GLY A 45 8.26 16.46 16.41
N GLY A 46 8.30 17.55 15.66
CA GLY A 46 7.23 17.93 14.73
C GLY A 46 7.07 16.95 13.57
N LEU A 47 8.16 16.35 13.09
CA LEU A 47 8.14 15.36 12.02
C LEU A 47 7.44 14.07 12.46
N LEU A 48 7.64 13.64 13.71
CA LEU A 48 6.91 12.48 14.26
C LEU A 48 5.40 12.74 14.32
N LYS A 49 4.99 13.94 14.78
CA LYS A 49 3.56 14.31 14.80
C LYS A 49 2.97 14.33 13.40
N PHE A 50 3.70 14.87 12.42
CA PHE A 50 3.31 14.87 11.02
C PHE A 50 3.14 13.43 10.51
N SER A 51 4.12 12.55 10.71
CA SER A 51 4.07 11.16 10.28
C SER A 51 2.87 10.42 10.91
N VAL A 52 2.61 10.59 12.20
CA VAL A 52 1.46 9.97 12.87
C VAL A 52 0.13 10.44 12.26
N VAL A 53 -0.04 11.74 11.99
CA VAL A 53 -1.25 12.26 11.33
C VAL A 53 -1.42 11.64 9.95
N PHE A 54 -0.35 11.57 9.15
CA PHE A 54 -0.43 11.04 7.80
C PHE A 54 -0.58 9.52 7.73
N MET A 55 -0.23 8.78 8.77
CA MET A 55 -0.62 7.37 8.92
C MET A 55 -2.16 7.22 8.93
N PHE A 56 -2.88 8.07 9.67
CA PHE A 56 -4.35 8.04 9.66
C PHE A 56 -4.93 8.54 8.34
N VAL A 57 -4.32 9.55 7.73
CA VAL A 57 -4.71 10.02 6.38
C VAL A 57 -4.54 8.89 5.36
N ALA A 58 -3.43 8.16 5.40
CA ALA A 58 -3.20 7.01 4.52
C ALA A 58 -4.20 5.87 4.75
N ALA A 59 -4.51 5.57 6.02
CA ALA A 59 -5.53 4.57 6.36
C ALA A 59 -6.91 4.96 5.80
N ALA A 60 -7.32 6.23 5.98
CA ALA A 60 -8.54 6.76 5.38
C ALA A 60 -8.50 6.69 3.84
N GLY A 61 -7.38 7.07 3.23
CA GLY A 61 -7.16 6.98 1.78
C GLY A 61 -7.29 5.55 1.25
N TYR A 62 -6.71 4.58 1.97
CA TYR A 62 -6.87 3.17 1.62
C TYR A 62 -8.34 2.74 1.66
N LEU A 63 -9.08 3.08 2.72
CA LEU A 63 -10.49 2.73 2.83
C LEU A 63 -11.34 3.38 1.74
N ILE A 64 -11.09 4.65 1.41
CA ILE A 64 -11.77 5.35 0.31
C ILE A 64 -11.51 4.62 -1.02
N MET A 65 -10.26 4.38 -1.36
CA MET A 65 -9.87 3.68 -2.59
C MET A 65 -10.45 2.26 -2.64
N TRP A 66 -10.26 1.49 -1.57
CA TRP A 66 -10.72 0.10 -1.45
C TRP A 66 -12.24 -0.02 -1.58
N TYR A 67 -12.98 0.86 -0.86
CA TYR A 67 -14.44 0.89 -0.91
C TYR A 67 -14.96 1.31 -2.27
N SER A 68 -14.35 2.33 -2.88
CA SER A 68 -14.76 2.83 -4.20
C SER A 68 -14.58 1.77 -5.28
N VAL A 69 -13.43 1.09 -5.32
CA VAL A 69 -13.15 0.12 -6.40
C VAL A 69 -13.87 -1.22 -6.18
N LEU A 70 -14.07 -1.65 -4.95
CA LEU A 70 -14.60 -2.99 -4.68
C LEU A 70 -16.10 -3.00 -4.32
N PHE A 71 -16.69 -1.88 -3.91
CA PHE A 71 -18.08 -1.86 -3.48
C PHE A 71 -18.95 -0.83 -4.22
N GLN A 72 -18.36 0.28 -4.69
CA GLN A 72 -19.11 1.32 -5.39
C GLN A 72 -19.02 1.22 -6.92
N MET A 73 -17.93 0.66 -7.43
CA MET A 73 -17.76 0.44 -8.86
C MET A 73 -18.73 -0.66 -9.32
N SER A 74 -19.48 -0.41 -10.40
CA SER A 74 -20.36 -1.42 -10.97
C SER A 74 -19.56 -2.64 -11.48
N ALA A 75 -20.20 -3.80 -11.58
CA ALA A 75 -19.54 -5.00 -12.13
C ALA A 75 -19.07 -4.76 -13.58
N GLU A 76 -19.87 -4.05 -14.37
CA GLU A 76 -19.53 -3.69 -15.75
C GLU A 76 -18.30 -2.77 -15.82
N ASP A 77 -18.28 -1.71 -15.00
CA ASP A 77 -17.12 -0.81 -14.92
C ASP A 77 -15.86 -1.53 -14.46
N PHE A 78 -15.99 -2.44 -13.49
CA PHE A 78 -14.87 -3.26 -13.01
C PHE A 78 -14.33 -4.19 -14.09
N GLU A 79 -15.20 -4.88 -14.82
CA GLU A 79 -14.82 -5.76 -15.93
C GLU A 79 -14.18 -4.99 -17.10
N ASN A 80 -14.58 -3.74 -17.28
CA ASN A 80 -14.04 -2.85 -18.31
C ASN A 80 -12.80 -2.06 -17.86
N LEU A 81 -12.36 -2.21 -16.60
CA LEU A 81 -11.21 -1.48 -16.08
C LEU A 81 -9.98 -1.67 -16.97
N ARG A 82 -9.43 -0.56 -17.46
CA ARG A 82 -8.34 -0.53 -18.42
C ARG A 82 -7.02 -0.15 -17.74
N TRP A 83 -5.93 -0.74 -18.19
CA TRP A 83 -4.60 -0.27 -17.81
C TRP A 83 -4.20 0.97 -18.61
N THR A 84 -3.53 1.92 -17.97
CA THR A 84 -3.13 3.22 -18.56
C THR A 84 -2.44 3.10 -19.91
N PHE A 85 -1.58 2.10 -20.08
CA PHE A 85 -0.82 1.88 -21.31
C PHE A 85 -1.44 0.84 -22.25
N SER A 86 -2.69 0.46 -22.04
CA SER A 86 -3.41 -0.53 -22.86
C SER A 86 -4.77 -0.01 -23.26
N GLN A 87 -5.13 -0.15 -24.52
CA GLN A 87 -6.49 0.16 -25.01
C GLN A 87 -7.47 -1.01 -24.81
N LYS A 88 -6.98 -2.14 -24.30
CA LYS A 88 -7.81 -3.33 -24.12
C LYS A 88 -8.65 -3.22 -22.83
N SER A 89 -9.99 -3.31 -22.98
CA SER A 89 -10.91 -3.45 -21.84
C SER A 89 -10.53 -4.66 -20.96
N GLY A 90 -10.68 -4.53 -19.65
CA GLY A 90 -10.34 -5.56 -18.66
C GLY A 90 -8.84 -5.73 -18.39
N SER A 91 -7.95 -5.02 -19.12
CA SER A 91 -6.51 -5.13 -18.89
C SER A 91 -6.07 -4.60 -17.52
N GLY A 92 -6.84 -3.71 -16.92
CA GLY A 92 -6.57 -3.12 -15.60
C GLY A 92 -6.82 -4.07 -14.43
N ILE A 93 -7.66 -5.10 -14.57
CA ILE A 93 -8.01 -6.01 -13.47
C ILE A 93 -6.79 -6.74 -12.92
N ASN A 94 -5.93 -7.26 -13.81
CA ASN A 94 -4.70 -7.93 -13.39
C ASN A 94 -3.73 -6.96 -12.72
N VAL A 95 -3.64 -5.73 -13.22
CA VAL A 95 -2.80 -4.68 -12.62
C VAL A 95 -3.33 -4.28 -11.25
N LEU A 96 -4.65 -4.18 -11.08
CA LEU A 96 -5.28 -3.93 -9.78
C LEU A 96 -4.97 -5.04 -8.77
N ALA A 97 -5.05 -6.30 -9.20
CA ALA A 97 -4.70 -7.42 -8.33
C ALA A 97 -3.22 -7.39 -7.92
N VAL A 98 -2.32 -7.14 -8.88
CA VAL A 98 -0.89 -6.95 -8.61
C VAL A 98 -0.65 -5.77 -7.67
N ALA A 99 -1.35 -4.65 -7.86
CA ALA A 99 -1.25 -3.48 -6.98
C ALA A 99 -1.62 -3.83 -5.54
N PHE A 100 -2.73 -4.55 -5.32
CA PHE A 100 -3.11 -5.01 -3.97
C PHE A 100 -2.09 -5.97 -3.35
N VAL A 101 -1.54 -6.90 -4.13
CA VAL A 101 -0.50 -7.83 -3.65
C VAL A 101 0.76 -7.06 -3.26
N LEU A 102 1.25 -6.14 -4.13
CA LEU A 102 2.44 -5.32 -3.88
C LEU A 102 2.25 -4.34 -2.73
N PHE A 103 1.04 -3.92 -2.47
CA PHE A 103 0.74 -3.02 -1.36
C PHE A 103 0.58 -3.78 -0.04
N LEU A 104 -0.27 -4.81 0.02
CA LEU A 104 -0.66 -5.45 1.27
C LEU A 104 0.39 -6.45 1.78
N ILE A 105 0.95 -7.30 0.92
CA ILE A 105 1.89 -8.33 1.38
C ILE A 105 3.18 -7.72 1.93
N PRO A 106 3.87 -6.80 1.23
CA PRO A 106 5.03 -6.13 1.81
C PRO A 106 4.70 -5.29 3.05
N SER A 107 3.50 -4.66 3.11
CA SER A 107 3.08 -3.91 4.31
C SER A 107 3.02 -4.79 5.56
N MET A 108 2.63 -6.07 5.45
CA MET A 108 2.66 -7.01 6.57
C MET A 108 4.09 -7.28 7.07
N LEU A 109 5.08 -7.19 6.18
CA LEU A 109 6.46 -7.55 6.47
C LEU A 109 7.30 -6.38 6.94
N TRP A 110 6.85 -5.13 6.74
CA TRP A 110 7.67 -3.95 6.97
C TRP A 110 8.16 -3.82 8.41
N LEU A 111 7.26 -3.94 9.39
CA LEU A 111 7.62 -3.75 10.79
C LEU A 111 8.52 -4.87 11.32
N GLU A 112 8.27 -6.13 10.91
CA GLU A 112 9.13 -7.25 11.31
C GLU A 112 10.50 -7.19 10.61
N SER A 113 10.58 -6.77 9.34
CA SER A 113 11.86 -6.58 8.66
C SER A 113 12.68 -5.45 9.29
N THR A 114 12.04 -4.36 9.71
CA THR A 114 12.69 -3.27 10.46
C THR A 114 13.19 -3.77 11.82
N SER A 115 12.35 -4.50 12.56
CA SER A 115 12.73 -5.11 13.83
C SER A 115 13.85 -6.15 13.66
N PHE A 116 13.84 -6.89 12.56
CA PHE A 116 14.91 -7.83 12.23
C PHE A 116 16.23 -7.10 11.98
N HIS A 117 16.21 -6.00 11.20
CA HIS A 117 17.38 -5.15 11.00
C HIS A 117 17.93 -4.64 12.34
N LEU A 118 17.09 -4.12 13.23
CA LEU A 118 17.51 -3.60 14.54
C LEU A 118 18.08 -4.68 15.50
N ARG A 119 17.77 -5.95 15.27
CA ARG A 119 18.27 -7.08 16.08
C ARG A 119 19.51 -7.77 15.52
N THR A 120 19.87 -7.45 14.28
CA THR A 120 20.94 -8.16 13.56
C THR A 120 21.86 -7.17 12.86
N ASP A 121 23.16 -7.45 12.87
CA ASP A 121 24.16 -6.59 12.20
C ASP A 121 24.43 -7.03 10.75
N TYR A 122 23.43 -7.63 10.06
CA TYR A 122 23.62 -8.06 8.69
C TYR A 122 23.56 -6.88 7.71
N SER A 123 24.61 -6.68 6.95
CA SER A 123 24.76 -5.58 5.98
C SER A 123 23.73 -5.56 4.84
N TRP A 124 23.01 -6.65 4.60
CA TRP A 124 21.96 -6.72 3.56
C TRP A 124 20.56 -6.30 4.03
N THR A 125 20.33 -6.21 5.33
CA THR A 125 18.99 -5.92 5.89
C THR A 125 18.45 -4.54 5.54
N PRO A 126 19.25 -3.47 5.37
CA PRO A 126 18.74 -2.21 4.82
C PRO A 126 18.11 -2.37 3.44
N ILE A 127 18.71 -3.21 2.58
CA ILE A 127 18.16 -3.49 1.24
C ILE A 127 16.80 -4.18 1.35
N LEU A 128 16.63 -5.10 2.30
CA LEU A 128 15.35 -5.76 2.56
C LEU A 128 14.27 -4.74 2.95
N VAL A 129 14.55 -3.90 3.95
CA VAL A 129 13.56 -2.92 4.46
C VAL A 129 13.19 -1.90 3.39
N ILE A 130 14.18 -1.31 2.71
CA ILE A 130 13.93 -0.34 1.64
C ILE A 130 13.22 -1.02 0.46
N GLY A 131 13.59 -2.24 0.10
CA GLY A 131 12.92 -3.01 -0.95
C GLY A 131 11.45 -3.26 -0.66
N ILE A 132 11.09 -3.55 0.59
CA ILE A 132 9.69 -3.68 1.04
C ILE A 132 8.95 -2.36 0.85
N LEU A 133 9.51 -1.23 1.29
CA LEU A 133 8.90 0.09 1.12
C LEU A 133 8.75 0.48 -0.36
N MET A 134 9.70 0.11 -1.21
CA MET A 134 9.60 0.30 -2.65
C MET A 134 8.45 -0.49 -3.26
N LEU A 135 8.26 -1.76 -2.87
CA LEU A 135 7.15 -2.58 -3.36
C LEU A 135 5.79 -1.99 -2.98
N VAL A 136 5.63 -1.54 -1.71
CA VAL A 136 4.44 -0.83 -1.24
C VAL A 136 4.19 0.42 -2.07
N SER A 137 5.23 1.21 -2.32
CA SER A 137 5.15 2.45 -3.11
C SER A 137 4.75 2.19 -4.55
N ILE A 138 5.31 1.16 -5.19
CA ILE A 138 4.93 0.74 -6.55
C ILE A 138 3.46 0.34 -6.57
N GLY A 139 2.99 -0.51 -5.64
CA GLY A 139 1.59 -0.90 -5.54
C GLY A 139 0.66 0.31 -5.44
N ASN A 140 1.06 1.31 -4.64
CA ASN A 140 0.27 2.53 -4.48
C ASN A 140 0.24 3.40 -5.76
N VAL A 141 1.35 3.56 -6.47
CA VAL A 141 1.39 4.26 -7.76
C VAL A 141 0.48 3.60 -8.78
N LEU A 142 0.42 2.26 -8.79
CA LEU A 142 -0.49 1.52 -9.68
C LEU A 142 -1.96 1.84 -9.38
N PHE A 143 -2.36 2.01 -8.10
CA PHE A 143 -3.72 2.44 -7.74
C PHE A 143 -4.03 3.83 -8.29
N ILE A 144 -3.12 4.80 -8.15
CA ILE A 144 -3.31 6.15 -8.69
C ILE A 144 -3.49 6.10 -10.21
N MET A 145 -2.61 5.41 -10.91
CA MET A 145 -2.67 5.29 -12.36
C MET A 145 -3.98 4.65 -12.85
N LEU A 146 -4.41 3.56 -12.20
CA LEU A 146 -5.70 2.92 -12.50
C LEU A 146 -6.88 3.84 -12.22
N GLY A 147 -6.87 4.55 -11.09
CA GLY A 147 -7.92 5.50 -10.72
C GLY A 147 -8.04 6.64 -11.73
N LEU A 148 -6.90 7.26 -12.11
CA LEU A 148 -6.89 8.33 -13.11
C LEU A 148 -7.34 7.85 -14.48
N THR A 149 -6.94 6.63 -14.87
CA THR A 149 -7.39 6.03 -16.14
C THR A 149 -8.89 5.76 -16.13
N ALA A 150 -9.40 5.14 -15.07
CA ALA A 150 -10.84 4.89 -14.92
C ALA A 150 -11.64 6.19 -14.95
N HIS A 151 -11.15 7.25 -14.29
CA HIS A 151 -11.77 8.56 -14.34
C HIS A 151 -11.79 9.15 -15.76
N ALA A 152 -10.67 9.06 -16.48
CA ALA A 152 -10.58 9.52 -17.86
C ALA A 152 -11.50 8.72 -18.82
N ASP A 153 -11.76 7.45 -18.49
CA ASP A 153 -12.70 6.59 -19.22
C ASP A 153 -14.18 6.83 -18.82
N GLY A 154 -14.45 7.83 -17.95
CA GLY A 154 -15.80 8.22 -17.52
C GLY A 154 -16.36 7.45 -16.31
N ASN A 155 -15.55 6.60 -15.67
CA ASN A 155 -15.99 5.91 -14.47
C ASN A 155 -16.11 6.89 -13.28
N PRO A 156 -17.28 7.00 -12.63
CA PRO A 156 -17.52 7.95 -11.55
C PRO A 156 -16.67 7.67 -10.30
N GLN A 157 -16.23 6.42 -10.09
CA GLN A 157 -15.42 6.03 -8.92
C GLN A 157 -13.92 6.23 -9.16
N GLY A 158 -13.47 6.42 -10.40
CA GLY A 158 -12.06 6.53 -10.74
C GLY A 158 -11.34 7.64 -9.98
N MET A 159 -11.97 8.83 -9.85
CA MET A 159 -11.40 9.94 -9.10
C MET A 159 -11.21 9.61 -7.60
N MET A 160 -12.16 8.91 -6.98
CA MET A 160 -12.05 8.53 -5.57
C MET A 160 -10.93 7.51 -5.34
N VAL A 161 -10.72 6.59 -6.30
CA VAL A 161 -9.59 5.66 -6.30
C VAL A 161 -8.26 6.43 -6.36
N ALA A 162 -8.15 7.42 -7.25
CA ALA A 162 -6.96 8.25 -7.38
C ALA A 162 -6.70 9.09 -6.12
N ILE A 163 -7.72 9.76 -5.56
CA ILE A 163 -7.61 10.55 -4.32
C ILE A 163 -7.12 9.66 -3.17
N GLY A 164 -7.72 8.48 -2.98
CA GLY A 164 -7.26 7.54 -1.95
C GLY A 164 -5.80 7.15 -2.12
N GLY A 165 -5.37 6.86 -3.36
CA GLY A 165 -3.98 6.60 -3.69
C GLY A 165 -3.04 7.77 -3.39
N PHE A 166 -3.43 9.01 -3.69
CA PHE A 166 -2.65 10.21 -3.33
C PHE A 166 -2.52 10.38 -1.81
N MET A 167 -3.59 10.16 -1.05
CA MET A 167 -3.55 10.21 0.41
C MET A 167 -2.57 9.17 0.99
N ILE A 168 -2.55 7.95 0.44
CA ILE A 168 -1.60 6.90 0.81
C ILE A 168 -0.16 7.31 0.46
N SER A 169 0.05 7.98 -0.70
CA SER A 169 1.38 8.36 -1.17
C SER A 169 2.14 9.27 -0.20
N ILE A 170 1.44 10.15 0.50
CA ILE A 170 2.07 11.06 1.48
C ILE A 170 2.76 10.25 2.58
N GLN A 171 2.11 9.18 3.06
CA GLN A 171 2.72 8.30 4.04
C GLN A 171 3.73 7.36 3.41
N CYS A 172 3.31 6.51 2.47
CA CYS A 172 4.14 5.39 2.02
C CYS A 172 5.32 5.83 1.15
N ILE A 173 5.19 6.89 0.35
CA ILE A 173 6.28 7.37 -0.51
C ILE A 173 7.07 8.46 0.18
N ILE A 174 6.42 9.55 0.64
CA ILE A 174 7.14 10.70 1.18
C ILE A 174 7.67 10.39 2.57
N ASN A 175 6.80 9.96 3.50
CA ASN A 175 7.24 9.71 4.88
C ASN A 175 8.08 8.45 5.02
N ASP A 176 7.58 7.28 4.54
CA ASP A 176 8.23 6.01 4.82
C ASP A 176 9.41 5.75 3.87
N LEU A 177 9.18 5.80 2.54
CA LEU A 177 10.25 5.46 1.59
C LEU A 177 11.34 6.54 1.53
N ILE A 178 11.00 7.84 1.59
CA ILE A 178 12.00 8.91 1.44
C ILE A 178 12.50 9.37 2.80
N ILE A 179 11.62 9.97 3.63
CA ILE A 179 12.06 10.68 4.85
C ILE A 179 12.55 9.69 5.90
N TRP A 180 11.77 8.65 6.19
CA TRP A 180 12.13 7.64 7.19
C TRP A 180 13.40 6.89 6.78
N SER A 181 13.49 6.42 5.52
CA SER A 181 14.69 5.74 5.03
C SER A 181 15.94 6.61 5.07
N TRP A 182 15.80 7.92 4.82
CA TRP A 182 16.93 8.86 4.91
C TRP A 182 17.35 9.13 6.37
N LYS A 183 16.39 9.19 7.28
CA LYS A 183 16.60 9.48 8.70
C LYS A 183 17.02 8.28 9.53
N PHE A 184 16.72 7.07 9.05
CA PHE A 184 16.96 5.84 9.80
C PHE A 184 18.47 5.63 10.00
N PRO A 185 18.92 5.30 11.23
CA PRO A 185 20.33 5.08 11.54
C PRO A 185 20.76 3.68 11.05
N TRP A 186 20.95 3.55 9.74
CA TRP A 186 21.45 2.30 9.15
C TRP A 186 22.84 1.98 9.70
N GLN A 187 23.03 0.76 10.18
CA GLN A 187 24.29 0.24 10.68
C GLN A 187 25.07 -0.45 9.56
#